data_f5c1ca6d776009080785f42fe2f1c103
#
_entry.id   f5c1ca6d776009080785f42fe2f1c103
#
_cell.length_a   1.000
_cell.length_b   1.000
_cell.length_c   1.000
_cell.angle_alpha   90.00
_cell.angle_beta   90.00
_cell.angle_gamma   90.00
#
_symmetry.space_group_name_H-M   'P 1'
#
loop_
_entity.id
_entity.type
_entity.pdbx_description
1 polymer ?
#
loop_
_entity_poly.entity_id
_entity_poly.type
_entity_poly.pdbx_seq_one_letter_code
_entity_poly.pdbx_strand_id
1 'polypeptide(L)'
;MSDTPQQDTATPAWGTRRGPTVPYIPGLDGLRAIAVLSVIVYHADPRWLGGGFLGVEVFFVISGYLITLLLVAERERTGTVTLSHFWVRRARRLLPALWTLLTGVGLWCVLFDRDRLGMLRGDAIAGFLYVSNWFQVWTGSSYTSSFAFAPLRHLWSLAVEEQYYIIWPVVMFVLLRRLRRSTLPLLAVWFTALAVVVAGLTAWMYHPGVIGTFAETPDQYMTLFGRHVLRTDFLYLGTLSRSSGLLLGAALAMVWRPWALVRRGMQRATVLFDALGTAAIAALGWTFWVFRDVVRGETEHAYDLLYRGGFLIVGVASVIAIMAVTKPRSVLGRYVVGNPLFVWIGTRSYGLYLYHWAVFQAHRKTAGTPLTVKEFVGLMIITLALTELSYRFIEYPVRMGVLGRAWSRWRDPRSLQDIAFRRRVSVASVVVILLPVVVAVSMAGAQVKPDDITANLDNNEDAVVTIPTIGPRPTTAPGEKWHHRGVAFTP
;
A
#
# COMPACT_ATOMS: atom_id res chain seq x y z
N MET A 1 46.84 22.49 -45.43
CA MET A 1 45.68 21.62 -45.31
C MET A 1 45.69 21.06 -43.89
N SER A 2 44.94 21.65 -42.99
CA SER A 2 44.86 21.31 -41.57
C SER A 2 43.58 20.52 -41.35
N ASP A 3 43.73 19.21 -41.11
CA ASP A 3 42.65 18.33 -40.70
C ASP A 3 42.23 18.67 -39.26
N THR A 4 41.07 19.24 -39.11
CA THR A 4 40.40 19.43 -37.83
C THR A 4 39.68 18.12 -37.51
N PRO A 5 39.90 17.45 -36.35
CA PRO A 5 39.14 16.27 -36.00
C PRO A 5 37.69 16.68 -35.71
N GLN A 6 36.75 16.13 -36.48
CA GLN A 6 35.34 16.16 -36.16
C GLN A 6 35.12 15.53 -34.76
N GLN A 7 34.72 16.37 -33.80
CA GLN A 7 34.21 15.89 -32.51
C GLN A 7 32.91 15.11 -32.75
N ASP A 8 33.01 13.82 -32.71
CA ASP A 8 31.87 12.88 -32.70
C ASP A 8 31.01 13.21 -31.48
N THR A 9 29.90 13.91 -31.68
CA THR A 9 28.86 14.14 -30.69
C THR A 9 28.02 12.84 -30.46
N ALA A 10 28.70 11.71 -30.25
CA ALA A 10 28.04 10.46 -29.93
C ALA A 10 27.34 10.59 -28.60
N THR A 11 26.02 10.54 -28.62
CA THR A 11 25.16 10.41 -27.43
C THR A 11 25.66 9.22 -26.58
N PRO A 12 25.97 9.43 -25.29
CA PRO A 12 26.53 8.35 -24.45
C PRO A 12 25.66 7.07 -24.49
N ALA A 13 26.25 6.02 -24.96
CA ALA A 13 25.58 4.69 -24.93
C ALA A 13 25.32 4.25 -23.49
N TRP A 14 24.26 3.44 -23.31
CA TRP A 14 23.99 2.78 -22.05
C TRP A 14 25.19 1.87 -21.65
N GLY A 15 25.51 1.79 -20.36
CA GLY A 15 26.42 0.74 -19.86
C GLY A 15 27.88 1.13 -19.71
N THR A 16 28.21 2.37 -19.37
CA THR A 16 29.59 2.71 -18.95
C THR A 16 29.92 2.06 -17.61
N ARG A 17 31.09 1.40 -17.46
CA ARG A 17 31.53 0.65 -16.25
C ARG A 17 31.53 1.45 -14.93
N ARG A 18 31.34 2.77 -14.96
CA ARG A 18 31.20 3.69 -13.82
C ARG A 18 29.85 4.40 -13.86
N GLY A 19 28.76 3.68 -14.13
CA GLY A 19 27.42 4.25 -14.13
C GLY A 19 26.96 4.65 -12.72
N PRO A 20 25.95 5.54 -12.62
CA PRO A 20 25.51 6.13 -11.37
C PRO A 20 24.89 5.08 -10.44
N THR A 21 25.23 5.17 -9.15
CA THR A 21 24.46 4.55 -8.08
C THR A 21 23.50 5.59 -7.52
N VAL A 22 22.27 5.16 -7.19
CA VAL A 22 21.31 6.03 -6.49
C VAL A 22 21.87 6.33 -5.10
N PRO A 23 22.18 7.59 -4.77
CA PRO A 23 22.67 7.95 -3.44
C PRO A 23 21.54 7.72 -2.40
N TYR A 24 21.93 7.54 -1.16
CA TYR A 24 20.96 7.58 -0.06
C TYR A 24 20.46 9.01 0.14
N ILE A 25 19.13 9.18 0.26
CA ILE A 25 18.47 10.49 0.32
C ILE A 25 17.62 10.57 1.59
N PRO A 26 18.14 11.14 2.71
CA PRO A 26 17.41 11.21 3.98
C PRO A 26 16.04 11.88 3.87
N GLY A 27 15.91 12.92 3.05
CA GLY A 27 14.66 13.65 2.85
C GLY A 27 13.51 12.80 2.31
N LEU A 28 13.79 11.74 1.54
CA LEU A 28 12.75 10.80 1.11
C LEU A 28 12.22 9.95 2.27
N ASP A 29 13.09 9.51 3.16
CA ASP A 29 12.65 8.81 4.36
C ASP A 29 11.85 9.75 5.27
N GLY A 30 12.25 11.03 5.36
CA GLY A 30 11.48 12.03 6.09
C GLY A 30 10.08 12.29 5.50
N LEU A 31 9.93 12.36 4.18
CA LEU A 31 8.62 12.45 3.53
C LEU A 31 7.75 11.20 3.82
N ARG A 32 8.38 10.01 3.85
CA ARG A 32 7.69 8.77 4.25
C ARG A 32 7.25 8.80 5.72
N ALA A 33 8.04 9.45 6.59
CA ALA A 33 7.65 9.63 7.99
C ALA A 33 6.41 10.52 8.10
N ILE A 34 6.38 11.65 7.40
CA ILE A 34 5.20 12.55 7.37
C ILE A 34 3.98 11.78 6.85
N ALA A 35 4.13 11.05 5.76
CA ALA A 35 3.05 10.30 5.14
C ALA A 35 2.50 9.18 6.06
N VAL A 36 3.36 8.39 6.73
CA VAL A 36 2.86 7.33 7.62
C VAL A 36 2.21 7.89 8.87
N LEU A 37 2.77 8.97 9.44
CA LEU A 37 2.20 9.60 10.62
C LEU A 37 0.82 10.21 10.33
N SER A 38 0.63 10.84 9.16
CA SER A 38 -0.69 11.37 8.79
C SER A 38 -1.75 10.26 8.70
N VAL A 39 -1.39 9.10 8.11
CA VAL A 39 -2.29 7.94 8.02
C VAL A 39 -2.61 7.37 9.40
N ILE A 40 -1.62 7.24 10.27
CA ILE A 40 -1.81 6.71 11.63
C ILE A 40 -2.74 7.61 12.45
N VAL A 41 -2.54 8.93 12.39
CA VAL A 41 -3.39 9.91 13.09
C VAL A 41 -4.82 9.86 12.55
N TYR A 42 -5.01 9.82 11.25
CA TYR A 42 -6.32 9.64 10.62
C TYR A 42 -7.01 8.34 11.08
N HIS A 43 -6.27 7.24 11.11
CA HIS A 43 -6.80 5.96 11.56
C HIS A 43 -7.09 5.93 13.07
N ALA A 44 -6.47 6.78 13.87
CA ALA A 44 -6.78 6.91 15.28
C ALA A 44 -8.12 7.61 15.49
N ASP A 45 -8.29 8.77 14.89
CA ASP A 45 -9.53 9.54 14.88
C ASP A 45 -9.55 10.47 13.65
N PRO A 46 -10.45 10.25 12.68
CA PRO A 46 -10.58 11.14 11.51
C PRO A 46 -10.86 12.61 11.86
N ARG A 47 -11.36 12.91 13.08
CA ARG A 47 -11.57 14.29 13.54
C ARG A 47 -10.26 15.03 13.82
N TRP A 48 -9.18 14.31 14.16
CA TRP A 48 -7.87 14.92 14.41
C TRP A 48 -7.18 15.35 13.12
N LEU A 49 -7.29 14.52 12.05
CA LEU A 49 -6.65 14.80 10.76
C LEU A 49 -7.45 14.15 9.63
N GLY A 50 -8.56 14.76 9.23
CA GLY A 50 -9.54 14.16 8.35
C GLY A 50 -9.05 13.70 6.97
N GLY A 51 -8.05 14.40 6.41
CA GLY A 51 -7.40 14.05 5.14
C GLY A 51 -6.10 13.25 5.30
N GLY A 52 -5.76 12.79 6.53
CA GLY A 52 -4.50 12.08 6.79
C GLY A 52 -4.34 10.79 5.97
N PHE A 53 -5.44 10.15 5.54
CA PHE A 53 -5.41 9.01 4.62
C PHE A 53 -4.69 9.31 3.29
N LEU A 54 -4.62 10.58 2.87
CA LEU A 54 -3.90 11.03 1.69
C LEU A 54 -2.38 10.83 1.78
N GLY A 55 -1.85 10.52 2.97
CA GLY A 55 -0.47 10.03 3.11
C GLY A 55 -0.19 8.80 2.25
N VAL A 56 -1.19 7.97 1.94
CA VAL A 56 -1.06 6.85 0.99
C VAL A 56 -0.73 7.35 -0.41
N GLU A 57 -1.33 8.47 -0.86
CA GLU A 57 -1.02 9.07 -2.17
C GLU A 57 0.44 9.55 -2.23
N VAL A 58 0.94 10.15 -1.16
CA VAL A 58 2.36 10.53 -1.04
C VAL A 58 3.26 9.30 -1.18
N PHE A 59 2.89 8.16 -0.57
CA PHE A 59 3.62 6.90 -0.75
C PHE A 59 3.60 6.42 -2.19
N PHE A 60 2.47 6.51 -2.88
CA PHE A 60 2.39 6.11 -4.30
C PHE A 60 3.34 6.95 -5.17
N VAL A 61 3.39 8.27 -4.99
CA VAL A 61 4.33 9.12 -5.74
C VAL A 61 5.78 8.77 -5.42
N ILE A 62 6.13 8.58 -4.13
CA ILE A 62 7.49 8.17 -3.73
C ILE A 62 7.84 6.81 -4.33
N SER A 63 6.92 5.85 -4.35
CA SER A 63 7.13 4.52 -4.90
C SER A 63 7.32 4.55 -6.42
N GLY A 64 6.48 5.29 -7.14
CA GLY A 64 6.64 5.52 -8.57
C GLY A 64 8.00 6.12 -8.91
N TYR A 65 8.41 7.14 -8.15
CA TYR A 65 9.71 7.79 -8.31
C TYR A 65 10.87 6.84 -8.03
N LEU A 66 10.91 6.21 -6.86
CA LEU A 66 12.05 5.37 -6.44
C LEU A 66 12.24 4.15 -7.33
N ILE A 67 11.16 3.45 -7.66
CA ILE A 67 11.27 2.24 -8.50
C ILE A 67 11.78 2.60 -9.89
N THR A 68 11.20 3.61 -10.50
CA THR A 68 11.62 4.07 -11.83
C THR A 68 13.05 4.59 -11.81
N LEU A 69 13.43 5.35 -10.78
CA LEU A 69 14.79 5.84 -10.59
C LEU A 69 15.81 4.71 -10.49
N LEU A 70 15.50 3.65 -9.73
CA LEU A 70 16.36 2.47 -9.58
C LEU A 70 16.53 1.71 -10.89
N LEU A 71 15.46 1.51 -11.66
CA LEU A 71 15.50 0.83 -12.96
C LEU A 71 16.29 1.62 -14.00
N VAL A 72 16.10 2.94 -14.05
CA VAL A 72 16.88 3.83 -14.93
C VAL A 72 18.36 3.82 -14.54
N ALA A 73 18.69 3.92 -13.24
CA ALA A 73 20.07 3.87 -12.76
C ALA A 73 20.74 2.52 -13.07
N GLU A 74 20.01 1.39 -12.90
CA GLU A 74 20.53 0.06 -13.26
C GLU A 74 20.82 -0.02 -14.74
N ARG A 75 19.91 0.45 -15.60
CA ARG A 75 20.11 0.51 -17.05
C ARG A 75 21.30 1.40 -17.44
N GLU A 76 21.43 2.58 -16.81
CA GLU A 76 22.58 3.47 -17.07
C GLU A 76 23.93 2.87 -16.65
N ARG A 77 23.92 2.05 -15.61
CA ARG A 77 25.14 1.43 -15.05
C ARG A 77 25.55 0.15 -15.78
N THR A 78 24.61 -0.74 -16.05
CA THR A 78 24.88 -2.12 -16.52
C THR A 78 24.54 -2.35 -17.98
N GLY A 79 23.84 -1.41 -18.62
CA GLY A 79 23.32 -1.56 -19.98
C GLY A 79 22.04 -2.40 -20.06
N THR A 80 21.55 -2.96 -18.96
CA THR A 80 20.34 -3.78 -18.91
C THR A 80 19.59 -3.57 -17.58
N VAL A 81 18.39 -4.13 -17.47
CA VAL A 81 17.61 -4.23 -16.22
C VAL A 81 17.41 -5.70 -15.92
N THR A 82 17.72 -6.13 -14.70
CA THR A 82 17.61 -7.52 -14.26
C THR A 82 16.36 -7.71 -13.39
N LEU A 83 15.25 -8.10 -14.01
CA LEU A 83 13.95 -8.20 -13.35
C LEU A 83 13.96 -9.15 -12.15
N SER A 84 14.59 -10.32 -12.26
CA SER A 84 14.67 -11.29 -11.16
C SER A 84 15.35 -10.70 -9.92
N HIS A 85 16.47 -9.99 -10.11
CA HIS A 85 17.17 -9.33 -9.01
C HIS A 85 16.30 -8.23 -8.35
N PHE A 86 15.54 -7.50 -9.17
CA PHE A 86 14.63 -6.50 -8.67
C PHE A 86 13.55 -7.14 -7.77
N TRP A 87 12.83 -8.16 -8.26
CA TRP A 87 11.75 -8.80 -7.49
C TRP A 87 12.26 -9.52 -6.23
N VAL A 88 13.40 -10.19 -6.30
CA VAL A 88 14.01 -10.84 -5.12
C VAL A 88 14.36 -9.80 -4.03
N ARG A 89 14.93 -8.64 -4.41
CA ARG A 89 15.21 -7.57 -3.44
C ARG A 89 13.93 -7.01 -2.81
N ARG A 90 12.85 -6.88 -3.60
CA ARG A 90 11.52 -6.44 -3.12
C ARG A 90 10.90 -7.47 -2.19
N ALA A 91 10.84 -8.72 -2.59
CA ALA A 91 10.31 -9.83 -1.79
C ALA A 91 11.01 -9.90 -0.42
N ARG A 92 12.34 -9.84 -0.39
CA ARG A 92 13.11 -9.83 0.87
C ARG A 92 12.82 -8.62 1.77
N ARG A 93 12.33 -7.53 1.21
CA ARG A 93 11.99 -6.32 1.96
C ARG A 93 10.58 -6.37 2.53
N LEU A 94 9.61 -6.91 1.82
CA LEU A 94 8.19 -6.72 2.09
C LEU A 94 7.52 -7.98 2.67
N LEU A 95 7.82 -9.17 2.10
CA LEU A 95 7.19 -10.42 2.53
C LEU A 95 7.42 -10.78 4.01
N PRO A 96 8.61 -10.57 4.62
CA PRO A 96 8.81 -11.00 6.00
C PRO A 96 7.88 -10.29 6.99
N ALA A 97 7.70 -8.98 6.88
CA ALA A 97 6.81 -8.24 7.77
C ALA A 97 5.33 -8.53 7.48
N LEU A 98 4.93 -8.67 6.20
CA LEU A 98 3.57 -9.08 5.85
C LEU A 98 3.24 -10.46 6.43
N TRP A 99 4.13 -11.42 6.27
CA TRP A 99 3.97 -12.77 6.82
C TRP A 99 3.82 -12.75 8.34
N THR A 100 4.62 -11.92 9.02
CA THR A 100 4.55 -11.72 10.47
C THR A 100 3.20 -11.10 10.87
N LEU A 101 2.71 -10.10 10.12
CA LEU A 101 1.40 -9.50 10.36
C LEU A 101 0.28 -10.52 10.23
N LEU A 102 0.21 -11.23 9.09
CA LEU A 102 -0.87 -12.20 8.82
C LEU A 102 -0.89 -13.31 9.89
N THR A 103 0.28 -13.83 10.24
CA THR A 103 0.41 -14.84 11.29
C THR A 103 0.03 -14.28 12.67
N GLY A 104 0.49 -13.07 12.99
CA GLY A 104 0.22 -12.42 14.27
C GLY A 104 -1.26 -12.10 14.46
N VAL A 105 -1.92 -11.55 13.45
CA VAL A 105 -3.37 -11.27 13.48
C VAL A 105 -4.17 -12.56 13.56
N GLY A 106 -3.82 -13.56 12.77
CA GLY A 106 -4.47 -14.86 12.82
C GLY A 106 -4.32 -15.54 14.18
N LEU A 107 -3.11 -15.51 14.75
CA LEU A 107 -2.86 -16.05 16.09
C LEU A 107 -3.65 -15.29 17.16
N TRP A 108 -3.71 -13.97 17.06
CA TRP A 108 -4.51 -13.16 17.97
C TRP A 108 -5.99 -13.57 17.91
N CYS A 109 -6.56 -13.76 16.71
CA CYS A 109 -7.92 -14.23 16.55
C CYS A 109 -8.11 -15.66 17.11
N VAL A 110 -7.17 -16.57 16.89
CA VAL A 110 -7.24 -17.94 17.46
C VAL A 110 -7.29 -17.92 18.99
N LEU A 111 -6.57 -17.00 19.62
CA LEU A 111 -6.47 -16.93 21.08
C LEU A 111 -7.60 -16.13 21.74
N PHE A 112 -8.07 -15.06 21.10
CA PHE A 112 -8.93 -14.06 21.75
C PHE A 112 -10.28 -13.82 21.06
N ASP A 113 -10.43 -14.21 19.76
CA ASP A 113 -11.65 -13.91 18.99
C ASP A 113 -11.85 -14.91 17.85
N ARG A 114 -12.09 -16.18 18.23
CA ARG A 114 -12.20 -17.31 17.27
C ARG A 114 -13.37 -17.15 16.31
N ASP A 115 -14.41 -16.46 16.73
CA ASP A 115 -15.63 -16.25 15.94
C ASP A 115 -15.35 -15.48 14.64
N ARG A 116 -14.33 -14.65 14.63
CA ARG A 116 -13.95 -13.81 13.47
C ARG A 116 -12.97 -14.47 12.49
N LEU A 117 -12.50 -15.67 12.80
CA LEU A 117 -11.54 -16.38 11.93
C LEU A 117 -12.10 -16.67 10.53
N GLY A 118 -13.41 -16.94 10.43
CA GLY A 118 -14.07 -17.20 9.15
C GLY A 118 -14.00 -16.00 8.21
N MET A 119 -14.30 -14.80 8.71
CA MET A 119 -14.18 -13.55 7.93
C MET A 119 -12.73 -13.22 7.61
N LEU A 120 -11.83 -13.36 8.59
CA LEU A 120 -10.41 -13.06 8.42
C LEU A 120 -9.74 -13.90 7.32
N ARG A 121 -10.26 -15.12 7.05
CA ARG A 121 -9.72 -16.03 6.03
C ARG A 121 -9.64 -15.38 4.65
N GLY A 122 -10.74 -14.76 4.20
CA GLY A 122 -10.78 -14.09 2.90
C GLY A 122 -9.77 -12.95 2.82
N ASP A 123 -9.75 -12.08 3.81
CA ASP A 123 -8.82 -10.94 3.90
C ASP A 123 -7.37 -11.40 3.97
N ALA A 124 -7.07 -12.48 4.71
CA ALA A 124 -5.71 -13.00 4.84
C ALA A 124 -5.20 -13.59 3.52
N ILE A 125 -6.03 -14.35 2.79
CA ILE A 125 -5.69 -14.89 1.47
C ILE A 125 -5.48 -13.73 0.47
N ALA A 126 -6.42 -12.79 0.43
CA ALA A 126 -6.34 -11.63 -0.47
C ALA A 126 -5.12 -10.76 -0.14
N GLY A 127 -4.79 -10.59 1.16
CA GLY A 127 -3.60 -9.87 1.62
C GLY A 127 -2.31 -10.57 1.22
N PHE A 128 -2.24 -11.88 1.39
CA PHE A 128 -1.07 -12.68 0.99
C PHE A 128 -0.81 -12.65 -0.52
N LEU A 129 -1.88 -12.66 -1.33
CA LEU A 129 -1.82 -12.60 -2.79
C LEU A 129 -1.71 -11.19 -3.35
N TYR A 130 -1.70 -10.15 -2.49
CA TYR A 130 -1.72 -8.75 -2.90
C TYR A 130 -2.89 -8.37 -3.82
N VAL A 131 -4.08 -8.92 -3.52
CA VAL A 131 -5.35 -8.60 -4.21
C VAL A 131 -6.43 -8.06 -3.26
N SER A 132 -6.04 -7.63 -2.05
CA SER A 132 -6.96 -7.11 -1.02
C SER A 132 -7.84 -5.98 -1.52
N ASN A 133 -7.34 -5.10 -2.38
CA ASN A 133 -8.10 -4.01 -2.97
C ASN A 133 -9.27 -4.50 -3.82
N TRP A 134 -9.03 -5.46 -4.71
CA TRP A 134 -10.06 -6.06 -5.55
C TRP A 134 -11.02 -6.95 -4.75
N PHE A 135 -10.50 -7.66 -3.75
CA PHE A 135 -11.32 -8.44 -2.83
C PHE A 135 -12.32 -7.55 -2.07
N GLN A 136 -11.88 -6.39 -1.55
CA GLN A 136 -12.75 -5.44 -0.87
C GLN A 136 -13.81 -4.83 -1.80
N VAL A 137 -13.44 -4.45 -3.03
CA VAL A 137 -14.41 -4.01 -4.06
C VAL A 137 -15.43 -5.10 -4.33
N TRP A 138 -14.99 -6.35 -4.47
CA TRP A 138 -15.84 -7.48 -4.82
C TRP A 138 -16.79 -7.88 -3.70
N THR A 139 -16.35 -7.84 -2.46
CA THR A 139 -17.17 -8.21 -1.29
C THR A 139 -18.05 -7.07 -0.77
N GLY A 140 -17.91 -5.86 -1.34
CA GLY A 140 -18.62 -4.68 -0.83
C GLY A 140 -18.14 -4.23 0.56
N SER A 141 -16.97 -4.69 0.99
CA SER A 141 -16.36 -4.27 2.26
C SER A 141 -15.83 -2.84 2.11
N SER A 142 -16.75 -1.87 2.03
CA SER A 142 -16.42 -0.47 1.80
C SER A 142 -15.38 0.03 2.81
N TYR A 143 -14.37 0.73 2.30
CA TYR A 143 -13.33 1.32 3.15
C TYR A 143 -13.90 2.43 4.05
N THR A 144 -14.91 3.12 3.56
CA THR A 144 -15.46 4.34 4.18
C THR A 144 -16.67 4.08 5.07
N SER A 145 -17.51 3.10 4.75
CA SER A 145 -18.82 2.91 5.39
C SER A 145 -18.93 1.66 6.27
N SER A 146 -18.02 0.68 6.15
CA SER A 146 -18.09 -0.54 6.94
C SER A 146 -17.46 -0.40 8.33
N PHE A 147 -18.24 -0.60 9.37
CA PHE A 147 -17.82 -0.60 10.78
C PHE A 147 -17.42 -1.99 11.31
N ALA A 148 -17.42 -3.01 10.48
CA ALA A 148 -17.04 -4.36 10.87
C ALA A 148 -15.55 -4.44 11.28
N PHE A 149 -15.23 -5.43 12.13
CA PHE A 149 -13.85 -5.76 12.46
C PHE A 149 -13.09 -6.18 11.20
N ALA A 150 -12.10 -5.40 10.79
CA ALA A 150 -11.34 -5.64 9.58
C ALA A 150 -9.84 -5.31 9.77
N PRO A 151 -9.10 -6.14 10.53
CA PRO A 151 -7.70 -5.85 10.92
C PRO A 151 -6.73 -5.86 9.74
N LEU A 152 -7.12 -6.37 8.58
CA LEU A 152 -6.31 -6.43 7.37
C LEU A 152 -6.78 -5.48 6.26
N ARG A 153 -7.82 -4.67 6.51
CA ARG A 153 -8.42 -3.76 5.50
C ARG A 153 -7.39 -2.84 4.86
N HIS A 154 -6.47 -2.27 5.63
CA HIS A 154 -5.45 -1.35 5.15
C HIS A 154 -4.48 -1.96 4.11
N LEU A 155 -4.46 -3.28 3.95
CA LEU A 155 -3.62 -3.96 2.95
C LEU A 155 -4.02 -3.66 1.50
N TRP A 156 -5.17 -3.01 1.26
CA TRP A 156 -5.58 -2.59 -0.08
C TRP A 156 -4.53 -1.72 -0.77
N SER A 157 -3.94 -0.78 -0.05
CA SER A 157 -2.96 0.15 -0.62
C SER A 157 -1.64 -0.54 -0.97
N LEU A 158 -1.23 -1.50 -0.13
CA LEU A 158 -0.09 -2.37 -0.45
C LEU A 158 -0.36 -3.23 -1.68
N ALA A 159 -1.60 -3.73 -1.84
CA ALA A 159 -1.98 -4.50 -3.03
C ALA A 159 -1.81 -3.67 -4.30
N VAL A 160 -2.27 -2.41 -4.31
CA VAL A 160 -2.07 -1.48 -5.42
C VAL A 160 -0.58 -1.28 -5.72
N GLU A 161 0.22 -1.07 -4.67
CA GLU A 161 1.67 -0.84 -4.79
C GLU A 161 2.41 -2.07 -5.34
N GLU A 162 2.11 -3.27 -4.84
CA GLU A 162 2.77 -4.51 -5.28
C GLU A 162 2.35 -4.92 -6.70
N GLN A 163 1.09 -4.70 -7.08
CA GLN A 163 0.65 -4.89 -8.47
C GLN A 163 1.45 -3.96 -9.41
N TYR A 164 1.67 -2.72 -9.02
CA TYR A 164 2.56 -1.82 -9.76
C TYR A 164 4.00 -2.35 -9.80
N TYR A 165 4.54 -2.90 -8.71
CA TYR A 165 5.91 -3.46 -8.67
C TYR A 165 6.09 -4.75 -9.48
N ILE A 166 5.00 -5.45 -9.78
CA ILE A 166 5.03 -6.60 -10.70
C ILE A 166 5.05 -6.10 -12.15
N ILE A 167 4.16 -5.18 -12.51
CA ILE A 167 3.93 -4.75 -13.89
C ILE A 167 4.98 -3.73 -14.33
N TRP A 168 5.25 -2.71 -13.52
CA TRP A 168 6.06 -1.56 -13.90
C TRP A 168 7.50 -1.89 -14.31
N PRO A 169 8.24 -2.77 -13.62
CA PRO A 169 9.58 -3.16 -14.05
C PRO A 169 9.60 -3.82 -15.43
N VAL A 170 8.56 -4.56 -15.79
CA VAL A 170 8.42 -5.17 -17.13
C VAL A 170 8.21 -4.09 -18.17
N VAL A 171 7.30 -3.15 -17.92
CA VAL A 171 7.07 -1.99 -18.80
C VAL A 171 8.37 -1.21 -19.00
N MET A 172 9.05 -0.89 -17.91
CA MET A 172 10.32 -0.16 -17.97
C MET A 172 11.44 -0.96 -18.65
N PHE A 173 11.52 -2.26 -18.44
CA PHE A 173 12.48 -3.12 -19.14
C PHE A 173 12.28 -3.05 -20.66
N VAL A 174 11.03 -3.14 -21.13
CA VAL A 174 10.70 -3.07 -22.56
C VAL A 174 11.01 -1.67 -23.12
N LEU A 175 10.60 -0.60 -22.43
CA LEU A 175 10.83 0.77 -22.85
C LEU A 175 12.32 1.11 -22.89
N LEU A 176 13.06 0.82 -21.81
CA LEU A 176 14.49 1.12 -21.72
C LEU A 176 15.35 0.25 -22.65
N ARG A 177 14.86 -0.93 -23.06
CA ARG A 177 15.54 -1.76 -24.06
C ARG A 177 15.44 -1.18 -25.47
N ARG A 178 14.30 -0.58 -25.82
CA ARG A 178 13.98 -0.11 -27.16
C ARG A 178 14.32 1.38 -27.36
N LEU A 179 14.26 2.18 -26.31
CA LEU A 179 14.38 3.63 -26.37
C LEU A 179 15.79 4.10 -26.00
N ARG A 180 16.17 5.25 -26.55
CA ARG A 180 17.43 5.92 -26.25
C ARG A 180 17.31 6.78 -24.99
N ARG A 181 18.41 7.11 -24.34
CA ARG A 181 18.44 7.99 -23.17
C ARG A 181 17.84 9.39 -23.46
N SER A 182 17.98 9.88 -24.68
CA SER A 182 17.42 11.17 -25.12
C SER A 182 15.89 11.20 -25.12
N THR A 183 15.21 10.04 -25.14
CA THR A 183 13.75 9.97 -25.13
C THR A 183 13.13 9.98 -23.72
N LEU A 184 13.94 9.93 -22.64
CA LEU A 184 13.42 9.95 -21.27
C LEU A 184 12.54 11.18 -20.96
N PRO A 185 12.87 12.42 -21.38
CA PRO A 185 11.98 13.56 -21.17
C PRO A 185 10.63 13.41 -21.87
N LEU A 186 10.60 12.81 -23.05
CA LEU A 186 9.35 12.52 -23.77
C LEU A 186 8.51 11.50 -23.02
N LEU A 187 9.14 10.45 -22.45
CA LEU A 187 8.43 9.50 -21.57
C LEU A 187 7.85 10.18 -20.35
N ALA A 188 8.56 11.15 -19.75
CA ALA A 188 8.01 11.93 -18.63
C ALA A 188 6.72 12.66 -19.03
N VAL A 189 6.69 13.28 -20.22
CA VAL A 189 5.46 13.92 -20.74
C VAL A 189 4.34 12.91 -20.91
N TRP A 190 4.61 11.75 -21.53
CA TRP A 190 3.60 10.71 -21.71
C TRP A 190 3.05 10.16 -20.39
N PHE A 191 3.91 9.91 -19.40
CA PHE A 191 3.45 9.42 -18.09
C PHE A 191 2.69 10.49 -17.32
N THR A 192 3.08 11.77 -17.45
CA THR A 192 2.31 12.87 -16.88
C THR A 192 0.94 13.00 -17.55
N ALA A 193 0.89 12.93 -18.88
CA ALA A 193 -0.36 12.95 -19.62
C ALA A 193 -1.27 11.77 -19.23
N LEU A 194 -0.70 10.55 -19.11
CA LEU A 194 -1.45 9.38 -18.66
C LEU A 194 -1.97 9.54 -17.22
N ALA A 195 -1.18 10.13 -16.31
CA ALA A 195 -1.64 10.43 -14.94
C ALA A 195 -2.83 11.40 -14.93
N VAL A 196 -2.80 12.42 -15.78
CA VAL A 196 -3.89 13.39 -15.96
C VAL A 196 -5.13 12.70 -16.55
N VAL A 197 -4.95 11.84 -17.55
CA VAL A 197 -6.05 11.06 -18.16
C VAL A 197 -6.69 10.15 -17.11
N VAL A 198 -5.90 9.43 -16.29
CA VAL A 198 -6.42 8.59 -15.21
C VAL A 198 -7.22 9.43 -14.21
N ALA A 199 -6.70 10.59 -13.80
CA ALA A 199 -7.41 11.49 -12.89
C ALA A 199 -8.71 12.02 -13.53
N GLY A 200 -8.67 12.37 -14.82
CA GLY A 200 -9.85 12.80 -15.59
C GLY A 200 -10.91 11.71 -15.70
N LEU A 201 -10.50 10.46 -16.00
CA LEU A 201 -11.40 9.31 -16.02
C LEU A 201 -12.01 9.03 -14.63
N THR A 202 -11.22 9.15 -13.56
CA THR A 202 -11.72 9.02 -12.19
C THR A 202 -12.78 10.08 -11.89
N ALA A 203 -12.54 11.33 -12.27
CA ALA A 203 -13.47 12.44 -12.09
C ALA A 203 -14.75 12.25 -12.96
N TRP A 204 -14.60 11.72 -14.17
CA TRP A 204 -15.73 11.44 -15.07
C TRP A 204 -16.59 10.28 -14.57
N MET A 205 -15.98 9.23 -14.03
CA MET A 205 -16.68 8.08 -13.48
C MET A 205 -17.34 8.36 -12.13
N TYR A 206 -16.91 9.39 -11.43
CA TYR A 206 -17.43 9.73 -10.11
C TYR A 206 -18.83 10.36 -10.23
N HIS A 207 -19.77 9.85 -9.43
CA HIS A 207 -21.11 10.41 -9.29
C HIS A 207 -21.26 10.98 -7.87
N PRO A 208 -21.55 12.30 -7.73
CA PRO A 208 -21.83 12.88 -6.44
C PRO A 208 -23.21 12.42 -5.94
N GLY A 209 -23.38 12.29 -4.64
CA GLY A 209 -24.65 11.96 -4.04
C GLY A 209 -24.51 11.12 -2.78
N VAL A 210 -25.65 10.83 -2.18
CA VAL A 210 -25.75 10.03 -0.96
C VAL A 210 -25.38 8.59 -1.28
N ILE A 211 -24.63 7.95 -0.36
CA ILE A 211 -24.30 6.55 -0.43
C ILE A 211 -25.38 5.78 0.34
N GLY A 212 -26.21 5.05 -0.38
CA GLY A 212 -27.24 4.16 0.15
C GLY A 212 -27.10 2.75 -0.44
N THR A 213 -28.13 1.91 -0.23
CA THR A 213 -28.21 0.58 -0.86
C THR A 213 -28.35 0.70 -2.37
N PHE A 214 -28.11 -0.39 -3.13
CA PHE A 214 -28.29 -0.39 -4.58
C PHE A 214 -29.74 -0.01 -4.99
N ALA A 215 -30.73 -0.46 -4.23
CA ALA A 215 -32.14 -0.15 -4.50
C ALA A 215 -32.45 1.34 -4.31
N GLU A 216 -31.82 2.01 -3.34
CA GLU A 216 -32.04 3.43 -3.03
C GLU A 216 -31.24 4.38 -3.94
N THR A 217 -29.99 4.01 -4.24
CA THR A 217 -29.04 4.85 -4.98
C THR A 217 -28.34 4.10 -6.10
N PRO A 218 -29.06 3.59 -7.11
CA PRO A 218 -28.47 2.77 -8.18
C PRO A 218 -27.36 3.48 -8.96
N ASP A 219 -27.42 4.82 -9.07
CA ASP A 219 -26.39 5.61 -9.77
C ASP A 219 -25.03 5.61 -9.06
N GLN A 220 -25.00 5.30 -7.76
CA GLN A 220 -23.76 5.15 -7.02
C GLN A 220 -23.06 3.81 -7.28
N TYR A 221 -23.72 2.89 -7.97
CA TYR A 221 -23.20 1.57 -8.26
C TYR A 221 -22.82 1.43 -9.74
N MET A 222 -21.98 0.46 -10.01
CA MET A 222 -21.62 0.03 -11.36
C MET A 222 -21.61 -1.49 -11.41
N THR A 223 -21.91 -2.06 -12.57
CA THR A 223 -21.89 -3.50 -12.76
C THR A 223 -20.49 -3.97 -13.17
N LEU A 224 -19.88 -4.83 -12.36
CA LEU A 224 -18.59 -5.45 -12.63
C LEU A 224 -18.77 -6.98 -12.63
N PHE A 225 -18.55 -7.63 -13.77
CA PHE A 225 -18.73 -9.08 -13.95
C PHE A 225 -20.08 -9.61 -13.42
N GLY A 226 -21.17 -8.87 -13.69
CA GLY A 226 -22.52 -9.24 -13.27
C GLY A 226 -22.89 -8.93 -11.82
N ARG A 227 -22.00 -8.27 -11.06
CA ARG A 227 -22.23 -7.85 -9.66
C ARG A 227 -22.26 -6.33 -9.57
N HIS A 228 -23.18 -5.81 -8.74
CA HIS A 228 -23.23 -4.39 -8.40
C HIS A 228 -22.17 -4.07 -7.35
N VAL A 229 -21.24 -3.16 -7.68
CA VAL A 229 -20.19 -2.69 -6.78
C VAL A 229 -20.30 -1.18 -6.61
N LEU A 230 -20.04 -0.69 -5.40
CA LEU A 230 -20.06 0.74 -5.12
C LEU A 230 -18.98 1.45 -5.96
N ARG A 231 -19.41 2.45 -6.72
CA ARG A 231 -18.52 3.20 -7.64
C ARG A 231 -17.40 3.92 -6.92
N THR A 232 -17.68 4.51 -5.76
CA THR A 232 -16.67 5.18 -4.94
C THR A 232 -15.61 4.20 -4.42
N ASP A 233 -15.99 2.99 -4.01
CA ASP A 233 -15.03 1.96 -3.61
C ASP A 233 -14.16 1.50 -4.79
N PHE A 234 -14.76 1.28 -5.96
CA PHE A 234 -14.01 0.97 -7.16
C PHE A 234 -12.98 2.06 -7.51
N LEU A 235 -13.36 3.34 -7.39
CA LEU A 235 -12.47 4.46 -7.67
C LEU A 235 -11.41 4.66 -6.59
N TYR A 236 -11.74 4.40 -5.31
CA TYR A 236 -10.82 4.56 -4.19
C TYR A 236 -9.82 3.42 -4.06
N LEU A 237 -10.26 2.17 -4.27
CA LEU A 237 -9.46 0.95 -4.09
C LEU A 237 -8.83 0.46 -5.40
N GLY A 238 -9.35 0.87 -6.55
CA GLY A 238 -8.93 0.37 -7.86
C GLY A 238 -7.49 0.72 -8.21
N THR A 239 -6.74 -0.25 -8.69
CA THR A 239 -5.32 -0.06 -9.05
C THR A 239 -5.14 0.98 -10.16
N LEU A 240 -6.03 1.00 -11.16
CA LEU A 240 -5.94 1.94 -12.27
C LEU A 240 -6.28 3.37 -11.83
N SER A 241 -7.39 3.57 -11.12
CA SER A 241 -7.82 4.89 -10.64
C SER A 241 -6.79 5.52 -9.68
N ARG A 242 -6.06 4.70 -8.92
CA ARG A 242 -5.01 5.12 -7.99
C ARG A 242 -3.62 5.20 -8.61
N SER A 243 -3.46 4.85 -9.88
CA SER A 243 -2.14 4.85 -10.55
C SER A 243 -1.61 6.25 -10.89
N SER A 244 -2.42 7.31 -10.80
CA SER A 244 -2.00 8.69 -11.13
C SER A 244 -0.77 9.14 -10.33
N GLY A 245 -0.74 8.92 -9.01
CA GLY A 245 0.42 9.25 -8.18
C GLY A 245 1.67 8.43 -8.53
N LEU A 246 1.51 7.13 -8.77
CA LEU A 246 2.60 6.25 -9.22
C LEU A 246 3.21 6.73 -10.56
N LEU A 247 2.36 7.12 -11.51
CA LEU A 247 2.75 7.62 -12.83
C LEU A 247 3.44 8.99 -12.74
N LEU A 248 2.96 9.91 -11.88
CA LEU A 248 3.62 11.19 -11.62
C LEU A 248 5.01 11.00 -11.03
N GLY A 249 5.15 10.09 -10.06
CA GLY A 249 6.44 9.71 -9.51
C GLY A 249 7.39 9.13 -10.56
N ALA A 250 6.88 8.24 -11.41
CA ALA A 250 7.64 7.67 -12.52
C ALA A 250 8.07 8.73 -13.55
N ALA A 251 7.17 9.64 -13.91
CA ALA A 251 7.48 10.78 -14.79
C ALA A 251 8.61 11.65 -14.23
N LEU A 252 8.53 11.94 -12.93
CA LEU A 252 9.57 12.69 -12.24
C LEU A 252 10.94 12.01 -12.36
N ALA A 253 11.02 10.70 -12.15
CA ALA A 253 12.27 9.94 -12.23
C ALA A 253 12.93 9.98 -13.60
N MET A 254 12.19 10.20 -14.68
CA MET A 254 12.73 10.31 -16.03
C MET A 254 13.55 11.60 -16.21
N VAL A 255 13.16 12.70 -15.57
CA VAL A 255 13.78 14.02 -15.73
C VAL A 255 14.58 14.47 -14.51
N TRP A 256 14.19 14.04 -13.32
CA TRP A 256 14.77 14.48 -12.05
C TRP A 256 15.59 13.36 -11.41
N ARG A 257 16.88 13.30 -11.75
CA ARG A 257 17.82 12.29 -11.28
C ARG A 257 18.94 12.97 -10.49
N PRO A 258 19.10 12.67 -9.18
CA PRO A 258 20.04 13.39 -8.31
C PRO A 258 21.48 13.46 -8.85
N TRP A 259 21.98 12.34 -9.41
CA TRP A 259 23.34 12.32 -9.99
C TRP A 259 23.49 13.15 -11.26
N ALA A 260 22.44 13.32 -12.05
CA ALA A 260 22.46 14.14 -13.24
C ALA A 260 22.40 15.65 -12.90
N LEU A 261 21.73 16.00 -11.80
CA LEU A 261 21.63 17.38 -11.31
C LEU A 261 22.97 17.91 -10.82
N VAL A 262 23.77 17.08 -10.16
CA VAL A 262 25.14 17.46 -9.74
C VAL A 262 26.01 17.87 -10.94
N ARG A 263 25.93 17.11 -12.05
CA ARG A 263 26.70 17.35 -13.27
C ARG A 263 26.26 18.61 -14.02
N ARG A 264 25.00 19.00 -13.92
CA ARG A 264 24.43 20.14 -14.66
C ARG A 264 24.62 21.52 -13.98
N GLY A 265 25.34 21.57 -12.85
CA GLY A 265 25.59 22.85 -12.17
C GLY A 265 24.33 23.53 -11.59
N MET A 266 23.21 22.82 -11.47
CA MET A 266 21.94 23.35 -11.00
C MET A 266 21.94 23.64 -9.48
N GLN A 267 23.11 24.04 -8.96
CA GLN A 267 23.30 24.33 -7.54
C GLN A 267 22.76 25.69 -7.12
N ARG A 268 22.62 26.63 -8.09
CA ARG A 268 22.31 28.07 -7.82
C ARG A 268 20.87 28.31 -7.32
N ALA A 269 19.91 27.40 -7.56
CA ALA A 269 18.50 27.60 -7.20
C ALA A 269 18.09 26.84 -5.93
N THR A 270 18.99 26.58 -4.97
CA THR A 270 18.66 25.79 -3.78
C THR A 270 17.59 26.43 -2.92
N VAL A 271 17.69 27.75 -2.68
CA VAL A 271 16.71 28.50 -1.87
C VAL A 271 15.31 28.44 -2.50
N LEU A 272 15.21 28.60 -3.83
CA LEU A 272 13.93 28.49 -4.53
C LEU A 272 13.30 27.11 -4.36
N PHE A 273 14.09 26.03 -4.53
CA PHE A 273 13.58 24.67 -4.37
C PHE A 273 13.22 24.37 -2.92
N ASP A 274 13.98 24.86 -1.95
CA ASP A 274 13.65 24.70 -0.53
C ASP A 274 12.36 25.48 -0.20
N ALA A 275 12.16 26.68 -0.73
CA ALA A 275 10.93 27.46 -0.57
C ALA A 275 9.72 26.76 -1.22
N LEU A 276 9.85 26.30 -2.48
CA LEU A 276 8.80 25.54 -3.15
C LEU A 276 8.48 24.22 -2.43
N GLY A 277 9.51 23.52 -1.93
CA GLY A 277 9.33 22.31 -1.16
C GLY A 277 8.63 22.54 0.18
N THR A 278 8.96 23.62 0.87
CA THR A 278 8.28 24.03 2.11
C THR A 278 6.82 24.36 1.82
N ALA A 279 6.53 25.12 0.76
CA ALA A 279 5.17 25.42 0.34
C ALA A 279 4.39 24.14 -0.04
N ALA A 280 5.02 23.19 -0.74
CA ALA A 280 4.42 21.92 -1.11
C ALA A 280 4.11 21.04 0.13
N ILE A 281 5.02 20.98 1.10
CA ILE A 281 4.79 20.24 2.37
C ILE A 281 3.70 20.92 3.18
N ALA A 282 3.65 22.25 3.22
CA ALA A 282 2.56 23.00 3.85
C ALA A 282 1.22 22.74 3.15
N ALA A 283 1.20 22.69 1.81
CA ALA A 283 0.03 22.31 1.03
C ALA A 283 -0.43 20.89 1.31
N LEU A 284 0.49 19.90 1.44
CA LEU A 284 0.16 18.55 1.89
C LEU A 284 -0.44 18.57 3.30
N GLY A 285 0.15 19.29 4.24
CA GLY A 285 -0.40 19.45 5.59
C GLY A 285 -1.80 20.06 5.58
N TRP A 286 -2.02 21.06 4.72
CA TRP A 286 -3.36 21.65 4.53
C TRP A 286 -4.36 20.65 3.96
N THR A 287 -3.97 19.85 2.93
CA THR A 287 -4.86 18.80 2.39
C THR A 287 -5.16 17.74 3.45
N PHE A 288 -4.18 17.35 4.27
CA PHE A 288 -4.41 16.41 5.38
C PHE A 288 -5.36 16.95 6.43
N TRP A 289 -5.42 18.28 6.61
CA TRP A 289 -6.33 18.92 7.54
C TRP A 289 -7.75 19.07 6.97
N VAL A 290 -7.87 19.54 5.72
CA VAL A 290 -9.16 19.99 5.14
C VAL A 290 -9.92 18.85 4.47
N PHE A 291 -9.22 17.93 3.77
CA PHE A 291 -9.87 16.89 3.01
C PHE A 291 -10.53 15.86 3.93
N ARG A 292 -11.52 15.17 3.38
CA ARG A 292 -12.24 14.08 4.05
C ARG A 292 -12.33 12.90 3.08
N ASP A 293 -12.53 11.70 3.59
CA ASP A 293 -12.90 10.51 2.82
C ASP A 293 -14.40 10.53 2.52
N VAL A 294 -15.17 10.74 3.59
CA VAL A 294 -16.63 10.86 3.58
C VAL A 294 -17.05 12.08 4.39
N VAL A 295 -18.02 12.80 3.91
CA VAL A 295 -18.72 13.86 4.66
C VAL A 295 -19.86 13.19 5.42
N ARG A 296 -19.80 13.24 6.75
CA ARG A 296 -20.82 12.69 7.65
C ARG A 296 -21.70 13.80 8.16
N GLY A 297 -23.01 13.64 7.99
CA GLY A 297 -24.06 14.55 8.44
C GLY A 297 -25.36 13.78 8.58
N GLU A 298 -26.50 14.39 8.23
CA GLU A 298 -27.79 13.69 8.12
C GLU A 298 -27.75 12.61 7.04
N THR A 299 -26.92 12.80 6.00
CA THR A 299 -26.66 11.84 4.94
C THR A 299 -25.15 11.68 4.73
N GLU A 300 -24.68 10.44 4.50
CA GLU A 300 -23.30 10.18 4.15
C GLU A 300 -23.10 10.31 2.64
N HIS A 301 -22.05 11.06 2.24
CA HIS A 301 -21.64 11.18 0.84
C HIS A 301 -20.12 11.28 0.74
N ALA A 302 -19.56 10.82 -0.38
CA ALA A 302 -18.14 10.94 -0.64
C ALA A 302 -17.73 12.42 -0.82
N TYR A 303 -16.50 12.75 -0.44
CA TYR A 303 -15.97 14.10 -0.59
C TYR A 303 -15.66 14.40 -2.05
N ASP A 304 -16.50 15.20 -2.70
CA ASP A 304 -16.45 15.46 -4.15
C ASP A 304 -15.08 15.88 -4.68
N LEU A 305 -14.42 16.81 -4.01
CA LEU A 305 -13.12 17.31 -4.44
C LEU A 305 -12.06 16.22 -4.50
N LEU A 306 -12.18 15.19 -3.65
CA LEU A 306 -11.25 14.07 -3.63
C LEU A 306 -11.19 13.36 -4.98
N TYR A 307 -12.36 13.01 -5.54
CA TYR A 307 -12.48 12.27 -6.80
C TYR A 307 -12.35 13.18 -8.03
N ARG A 308 -12.69 14.47 -7.89
CA ARG A 308 -12.61 15.48 -8.97
C ARG A 308 -11.25 16.17 -9.09
N GLY A 309 -10.18 15.48 -8.67
CA GLY A 309 -8.80 15.95 -8.85
C GLY A 309 -7.99 16.07 -7.56
N GLY A 310 -8.58 15.79 -6.39
CA GLY A 310 -7.89 15.88 -5.10
C GLY A 310 -6.66 14.97 -5.02
N PHE A 311 -6.75 13.76 -5.54
CA PHE A 311 -5.59 12.86 -5.63
C PHE A 311 -4.46 13.44 -6.52
N LEU A 312 -4.81 14.07 -7.64
CA LEU A 312 -3.84 14.69 -8.53
C LEU A 312 -3.17 15.90 -7.85
N ILE A 313 -3.91 16.72 -7.11
CA ILE A 313 -3.38 17.86 -6.33
C ILE A 313 -2.33 17.36 -5.33
N VAL A 314 -2.66 16.33 -4.54
CA VAL A 314 -1.73 15.71 -3.59
C VAL A 314 -0.53 15.11 -4.31
N GLY A 315 -0.75 14.47 -5.47
CA GLY A 315 0.30 13.92 -6.30
C GLY A 315 1.28 14.99 -6.78
N VAL A 316 0.80 16.12 -7.29
CA VAL A 316 1.63 17.26 -7.74
C VAL A 316 2.39 17.90 -6.58
N ALA A 317 1.75 18.13 -5.44
CA ALA A 317 2.42 18.62 -4.24
C ALA A 317 3.54 17.67 -3.80
N SER A 318 3.29 16.36 -3.83
CA SER A 318 4.29 15.32 -3.53
C SER A 318 5.47 15.34 -4.50
N VAL A 319 5.23 15.52 -5.81
CA VAL A 319 6.29 15.67 -6.82
C VAL A 319 7.19 16.86 -6.49
N ILE A 320 6.62 18.02 -6.17
CA ILE A 320 7.38 19.23 -5.81
C ILE A 320 8.18 19.00 -4.52
N ALA A 321 7.57 18.40 -3.51
CA ALA A 321 8.25 18.04 -2.26
C ALA A 321 9.42 17.08 -2.52
N ILE A 322 9.25 16.03 -3.33
CA ILE A 322 10.31 15.09 -3.71
C ILE A 322 11.43 15.83 -4.46
N MET A 323 11.12 16.71 -5.40
CA MET A 323 12.14 17.51 -6.11
C MET A 323 12.99 18.31 -5.12
N ALA A 324 12.37 18.97 -4.17
CA ALA A 324 13.05 19.79 -3.17
C ALA A 324 13.95 18.95 -2.26
N VAL A 325 13.42 17.89 -1.65
CA VAL A 325 14.18 17.09 -0.67
C VAL A 325 15.26 16.21 -1.31
N THR A 326 15.15 15.91 -2.61
CA THR A 326 16.17 15.14 -3.35
C THR A 326 17.20 16.01 -4.03
N LYS A 327 17.03 17.35 -4.01
CA LYS A 327 17.99 18.26 -4.59
C LYS A 327 19.31 18.24 -3.82
N PRO A 328 20.47 18.12 -4.49
CA PRO A 328 21.76 18.25 -3.82
C PRO A 328 21.87 19.57 -3.06
N ARG A 329 22.34 19.53 -1.82
CA ARG A 329 22.50 20.68 -0.92
C ARG A 329 21.20 21.32 -0.40
N SER A 330 20.03 20.69 -0.56
CA SER A 330 18.79 21.15 0.06
C SER A 330 18.92 21.17 1.59
N VAL A 331 18.64 22.30 2.21
CA VAL A 331 18.58 22.45 3.67
C VAL A 331 17.32 21.78 4.19
N LEU A 332 16.18 21.98 3.51
CA LEU A 332 14.92 21.34 3.78
C LEU A 332 15.08 19.81 3.78
N GLY A 333 15.67 19.25 2.71
CA GLY A 333 15.80 17.81 2.52
C GLY A 333 16.82 17.15 3.46
N ARG A 334 17.83 17.88 3.95
CA ARG A 334 18.89 17.32 4.78
C ARG A 334 18.66 17.50 6.27
N TYR A 335 18.19 18.66 6.69
CA TYR A 335 18.17 19.04 8.11
C TYR A 335 16.76 19.16 8.66
N VAL A 336 15.76 19.53 7.86
CA VAL A 336 14.37 19.68 8.31
C VAL A 336 13.62 18.37 8.17
N VAL A 337 13.38 17.94 6.94
CA VAL A 337 12.66 16.68 6.65
C VAL A 337 13.56 15.46 6.84
N GLY A 338 14.86 15.58 6.50
CA GLY A 338 15.86 14.53 6.67
C GLY A 338 16.55 14.49 8.04
N ASN A 339 15.94 15.06 9.10
CA ASN A 339 16.47 14.97 10.44
C ASN A 339 16.47 13.52 10.96
N PRO A 340 17.32 13.18 11.96
CA PRO A 340 17.46 11.79 12.44
C PRO A 340 16.16 11.14 12.91
N LEU A 341 15.24 11.90 13.53
CA LEU A 341 13.96 11.37 14.02
C LEU A 341 13.06 10.97 12.85
N PHE A 342 12.88 11.86 11.87
CA PHE A 342 12.06 11.56 10.70
C PHE A 342 12.67 10.45 9.84
N VAL A 343 13.98 10.40 9.70
CA VAL A 343 14.69 9.31 9.02
C VAL A 343 14.48 7.99 9.77
N TRP A 344 14.53 7.99 11.09
CA TRP A 344 14.25 6.79 11.89
C TRP A 344 12.82 6.29 11.69
N ILE A 345 11.82 7.18 11.73
CA ILE A 345 10.42 6.85 11.47
C ILE A 345 10.25 6.37 10.02
N GLY A 346 10.79 7.10 9.06
CA GLY A 346 10.63 6.80 7.63
C GLY A 346 11.25 5.48 7.20
N THR A 347 12.39 5.11 7.78
CA THR A 347 13.00 3.78 7.52
C THR A 347 12.17 2.63 8.06
N ARG A 348 11.30 2.88 9.03
CA ARG A 348 10.38 1.94 9.67
C ARG A 348 8.94 2.12 9.22
N SER A 349 8.68 3.05 8.29
CA SER A 349 7.34 3.43 7.83
C SER A 349 6.51 2.23 7.35
N TYR A 350 7.14 1.22 6.76
CA TYR A 350 6.48 0.01 6.31
C TYR A 350 5.92 -0.82 7.48
N GLY A 351 6.74 -1.12 8.48
CA GLY A 351 6.28 -1.83 9.68
C GLY A 351 5.25 -1.01 10.48
N LEU A 352 5.45 0.30 10.63
CA LEU A 352 4.48 1.20 11.26
C LEU A 352 3.13 1.15 10.56
N TYR A 353 3.12 1.22 9.22
CA TYR A 353 1.91 1.11 8.42
C TYR A 353 1.23 -0.25 8.57
N LEU A 354 2.00 -1.34 8.62
CA LEU A 354 1.46 -2.69 8.77
C LEU A 354 0.83 -2.94 10.15
N TYR A 355 1.53 -2.57 11.20
CA TYR A 355 1.13 -3.01 12.54
C TYR A 355 0.13 -2.07 13.22
N HIS A 356 0.14 -0.74 12.94
CA HIS A 356 -0.73 0.21 13.66
C HIS A 356 -2.21 -0.14 13.53
N TRP A 357 -2.67 -0.44 12.30
CA TRP A 357 -4.07 -0.72 12.06
C TRP A 357 -4.53 -1.99 12.75
N ALA A 358 -3.76 -3.08 12.65
CA ALA A 358 -4.06 -4.34 13.33
C ALA A 358 -4.12 -4.17 14.85
N VAL A 359 -3.16 -3.41 15.44
CA VAL A 359 -3.14 -3.09 16.88
C VAL A 359 -4.37 -2.26 17.26
N PHE A 360 -4.74 -1.25 16.48
CA PHE A 360 -5.93 -0.44 16.73
C PHE A 360 -7.21 -1.29 16.63
N GLN A 361 -7.31 -2.18 15.66
CA GLN A 361 -8.45 -3.06 15.47
C GLN A 361 -8.57 -4.11 16.59
N ALA A 362 -7.48 -4.68 17.05
CA ALA A 362 -7.47 -5.63 18.17
C ALA A 362 -8.03 -4.98 19.46
N HIS A 363 -7.78 -3.68 19.65
CA HIS A 363 -8.32 -2.94 20.79
C HIS A 363 -9.80 -2.55 20.60
N ARG A 364 -10.15 -1.98 19.44
CA ARG A 364 -11.48 -1.42 19.18
C ARG A 364 -12.59 -2.44 19.00
N LYS A 365 -12.27 -3.61 18.46
CA LYS A 365 -13.22 -4.62 17.98
C LYS A 365 -14.14 -4.17 16.83
N THR A 366 -14.35 -2.88 16.64
CA THR A 366 -15.18 -2.27 15.59
C THR A 366 -14.39 -1.22 14.85
N ALA A 367 -14.29 -1.30 13.51
CA ALA A 367 -13.59 -0.30 12.71
C ALA A 367 -14.29 1.08 12.82
N GLY A 368 -13.53 2.15 12.71
CA GLY A 368 -14.07 3.51 12.73
C GLY A 368 -14.37 4.10 14.10
N THR A 369 -14.35 3.33 15.20
CA THR A 369 -14.49 3.89 16.55
C THR A 369 -13.28 4.78 16.86
N PRO A 370 -13.48 6.07 17.21
CA PRO A 370 -12.38 6.97 17.53
C PRO A 370 -11.66 6.53 18.80
N LEU A 371 -10.32 6.69 18.80
CA LEU A 371 -9.51 6.46 20.00
C LEU A 371 -9.43 7.75 20.82
N THR A 372 -9.40 7.59 22.14
CA THR A 372 -8.97 8.68 23.03
C THR A 372 -7.45 8.89 22.91
N VAL A 373 -6.97 10.06 23.30
CA VAL A 373 -5.53 10.36 23.27
C VAL A 373 -4.71 9.38 24.11
N LYS A 374 -5.25 8.94 25.25
CA LYS A 374 -4.58 7.96 26.14
C LYS A 374 -4.44 6.58 25.47
N GLU A 375 -5.51 6.11 24.86
CA GLU A 375 -5.51 4.84 24.09
C GLU A 375 -4.55 4.93 22.90
N PHE A 376 -4.60 6.02 22.15
CA PHE A 376 -3.69 6.26 21.03
C PHE A 376 -2.23 6.17 21.47
N VAL A 377 -1.83 6.87 22.53
CA VAL A 377 -0.45 6.82 23.04
C VAL A 377 -0.07 5.41 23.45
N GLY A 378 -0.92 4.71 24.20
CA GLY A 378 -0.65 3.32 24.63
C GLY A 378 -0.50 2.36 23.44
N LEU A 379 -1.42 2.43 22.47
CA LEU A 379 -1.39 1.59 21.27
C LEU A 379 -0.22 1.93 20.34
N MET A 380 0.20 3.20 20.30
CA MET A 380 1.40 3.60 19.56
C MET A 380 2.69 3.06 20.17
N ILE A 381 2.79 2.98 21.50
CA ILE A 381 3.93 2.33 22.16
C ILE A 381 4.00 0.85 21.74
N ILE A 382 2.88 0.14 21.74
CA ILE A 382 2.81 -1.26 21.30
C ILE A 382 3.20 -1.37 19.81
N THR A 383 2.64 -0.49 18.96
CA THR A 383 2.94 -0.46 17.53
C THR A 383 4.43 -0.22 17.26
N LEU A 384 5.03 0.74 17.96
CA LEU A 384 6.46 1.05 17.85
C LEU A 384 7.33 -0.13 18.29
N ALA A 385 6.97 -0.77 19.42
CA ALA A 385 7.67 -1.97 19.90
C ALA A 385 7.61 -3.11 18.88
N LEU A 386 6.43 -3.45 18.38
CA LEU A 386 6.25 -4.48 17.36
C LEU A 386 7.02 -4.15 16.07
N THR A 387 6.97 -2.89 15.64
CA THR A 387 7.70 -2.43 14.46
C THR A 387 9.21 -2.57 14.64
N GLU A 388 9.74 -2.15 15.78
CA GLU A 388 11.19 -2.23 16.05
C GLU A 388 11.65 -3.67 16.19
N LEU A 389 10.88 -4.53 16.86
CA LEU A 389 11.17 -5.96 16.97
C LEU A 389 11.17 -6.62 15.59
N SER A 390 10.11 -6.39 14.79
CA SER A 390 10.04 -6.91 13.42
C SER A 390 11.20 -6.40 12.57
N TYR A 391 11.49 -5.09 12.62
CA TYR A 391 12.58 -4.50 11.85
C TYR A 391 13.93 -5.11 12.20
N ARG A 392 14.28 -5.23 13.49
CA ARG A 392 15.59 -5.74 13.93
C ARG A 392 15.76 -7.23 13.73
N PHE A 393 14.74 -8.02 14.05
CA PHE A 393 14.89 -9.47 14.14
C PHE A 393 14.37 -10.22 12.89
N ILE A 394 13.52 -9.58 12.07
CA ILE A 394 12.91 -10.22 10.91
C ILE A 394 13.30 -9.50 9.61
N GLU A 395 12.94 -8.22 9.46
CA GLU A 395 13.12 -7.51 8.19
C GLU A 395 14.59 -7.26 7.84
N TYR A 396 15.35 -6.66 8.74
CA TYR A 396 16.75 -6.31 8.50
C TYR A 396 17.64 -7.53 8.23
N PRO A 397 17.58 -8.64 9.01
CA PRO A 397 18.36 -9.84 8.75
C PRO A 397 18.03 -10.48 7.38
N VAL A 398 16.73 -10.56 7.01
CA VAL A 398 16.32 -11.11 5.70
C VAL A 398 16.80 -10.22 4.56
N ARG A 399 16.66 -8.91 4.70
CA ARG A 399 17.12 -7.91 3.74
C ARG A 399 18.63 -7.97 3.52
N MET A 400 19.41 -8.20 4.58
CA MET A 400 20.87 -8.37 4.53
C MET A 400 21.33 -9.75 4.04
N GLY A 401 20.41 -10.62 3.64
CA GLY A 401 20.70 -11.93 3.10
C GLY A 401 21.18 -12.97 4.13
N VAL A 402 20.84 -12.75 5.41
CA VAL A 402 21.18 -13.70 6.50
C VAL A 402 20.61 -15.08 6.23
N LEU A 403 19.37 -15.15 5.67
CA LEU A 403 18.75 -16.44 5.31
C LEU A 403 19.58 -17.24 4.31
N GLY A 404 20.14 -16.59 3.27
CA GLY A 404 21.00 -17.27 2.29
C GLY A 404 22.28 -17.80 2.91
N ARG A 405 22.93 -17.01 3.78
CA ARG A 405 24.12 -17.45 4.52
C ARG A 405 23.80 -18.55 5.54
N ALA A 406 22.67 -18.43 6.24
CA ALA A 406 22.22 -19.47 7.16
C ALA A 406 21.93 -20.78 6.43
N TRP A 407 21.28 -20.70 5.26
CA TRP A 407 20.98 -21.85 4.42
C TRP A 407 22.26 -22.55 3.94
N SER A 408 23.26 -21.82 3.42
CA SER A 408 24.53 -22.41 2.97
C SER A 408 25.29 -23.09 4.13
N ARG A 409 25.32 -22.44 5.31
CA ARG A 409 25.92 -23.00 6.51
C ARG A 409 25.17 -24.22 7.05
N TRP A 410 23.84 -24.21 6.96
CA TRP A 410 23.00 -25.34 7.34
C TRP A 410 23.16 -26.53 6.40
N ARG A 411 23.30 -26.28 5.10
CA ARG A 411 23.44 -27.31 4.08
C ARG A 411 24.80 -27.99 4.11
N ASP A 412 25.87 -27.25 4.36
CA ASP A 412 27.25 -27.72 4.35
C ASP A 412 27.98 -27.32 5.66
N PRO A 413 27.70 -28.04 6.78
CA PRO A 413 28.35 -27.76 8.06
C PRO A 413 29.80 -28.19 8.05
N ARG A 414 30.73 -27.26 8.32
CA ARG A 414 32.20 -27.50 8.28
C ARG A 414 32.83 -27.64 9.67
N SER A 415 32.05 -27.42 10.75
CA SER A 415 32.55 -27.45 12.12
C SER A 415 31.50 -27.96 13.11
N LEU A 416 31.90 -28.32 14.34
CA LEU A 416 30.96 -28.66 15.43
C LEU A 416 30.03 -27.50 15.76
N GLN A 417 30.51 -26.28 15.64
CA GLN A 417 29.68 -25.08 15.82
C GLN A 417 28.59 -24.98 14.75
N ASP A 418 28.87 -25.40 13.51
CA ASP A 418 27.90 -25.45 12.44
C ASP A 418 26.83 -26.54 12.65
N ILE A 419 27.19 -27.66 13.27
CA ILE A 419 26.25 -28.71 13.66
C ILE A 419 25.30 -28.20 14.74
N ALA A 420 25.81 -27.52 15.77
CA ALA A 420 24.99 -26.89 16.81
C ALA A 420 24.08 -25.78 16.23
N PHE A 421 24.61 -24.97 15.31
CA PHE A 421 23.85 -23.97 14.57
C PHE A 421 22.74 -24.62 13.74
N ARG A 422 23.05 -25.68 13.00
CA ARG A 422 22.06 -26.44 12.21
C ARG A 422 20.89 -26.91 13.07
N ARG A 423 21.15 -27.50 14.26
CA ARG A 423 20.09 -27.91 15.20
C ARG A 423 19.22 -26.75 15.65
N ARG A 424 19.83 -25.61 16.04
CA ARG A 424 19.08 -24.40 16.47
C ARG A 424 18.21 -23.83 15.33
N VAL A 425 18.76 -23.74 14.12
CA VAL A 425 18.04 -23.24 12.95
C VAL A 425 16.89 -24.18 12.58
N SER A 426 17.11 -25.51 12.64
CA SER A 426 16.04 -26.47 12.36
C SER A 426 14.89 -26.34 13.35
N VAL A 427 15.17 -26.24 14.65
CA VAL A 427 14.14 -26.03 15.69
C VAL A 427 13.39 -24.70 15.45
N ALA A 428 14.13 -23.60 15.23
CA ALA A 428 13.52 -22.30 14.94
C ALA A 428 12.65 -22.35 13.66
N SER A 429 13.11 -23.05 12.62
CA SER A 429 12.35 -23.20 11.37
C SER A 429 11.04 -23.97 11.57
N VAL A 430 11.03 -24.99 12.44
CA VAL A 430 9.79 -25.71 12.80
C VAL A 430 8.76 -24.75 13.40
N VAL A 431 9.17 -23.90 14.33
CA VAL A 431 8.26 -22.92 14.97
C VAL A 431 7.74 -21.91 13.94
N VAL A 432 8.65 -21.38 13.09
CA VAL A 432 8.32 -20.38 12.04
C VAL A 432 7.37 -20.96 10.99
N ILE A 433 7.42 -22.26 10.71
CA ILE A 433 6.53 -22.91 9.75
C ILE A 433 5.25 -23.38 10.44
N LEU A 434 5.36 -23.98 11.61
CA LEU A 434 4.21 -24.58 12.31
C LEU A 434 3.18 -23.53 12.73
N LEU A 435 3.63 -22.37 13.19
CA LEU A 435 2.72 -21.32 13.68
C LEU A 435 1.76 -20.80 12.59
N PRO A 436 2.24 -20.39 11.38
CA PRO A 436 1.34 -20.04 10.27
C PRO A 436 0.44 -21.20 9.82
N VAL A 437 0.94 -22.46 9.87
CA VAL A 437 0.14 -23.64 9.51
C VAL A 437 -1.01 -23.83 10.48
N VAL A 438 -0.76 -23.74 11.79
CA VAL A 438 -1.82 -23.82 12.82
C VAL A 438 -2.86 -22.73 12.60
N VAL A 439 -2.44 -21.49 12.35
CA VAL A 439 -3.33 -20.37 12.03
C VAL A 439 -4.16 -20.67 10.77
N ALA A 440 -3.51 -21.12 9.70
CA ALA A 440 -4.19 -21.44 8.43
C ALA A 440 -5.22 -22.59 8.60
N VAL A 441 -4.89 -23.63 9.33
CA VAL A 441 -5.80 -24.76 9.63
C VAL A 441 -6.97 -24.27 10.48
N SER A 442 -6.71 -23.43 11.49
CA SER A 442 -7.76 -22.84 12.33
C SER A 442 -8.72 -21.97 11.51
N MET A 443 -8.20 -21.17 10.58
CA MET A 443 -9.01 -20.36 9.64
C MET A 443 -9.80 -21.24 8.67
N ALA A 444 -9.22 -22.33 8.17
CA ALA A 444 -9.87 -23.21 7.20
C ALA A 444 -11.10 -23.91 7.81
N GLY A 445 -11.04 -24.30 9.10
CA GLY A 445 -12.13 -24.93 9.83
C GLY A 445 -13.16 -23.95 10.41
N ALA A 446 -12.91 -22.63 10.36
CA ALA A 446 -13.80 -21.63 10.95
C ALA A 446 -15.02 -21.37 10.05
N GLN A 447 -16.20 -21.28 10.66
CA GLN A 447 -17.44 -20.89 9.97
C GLN A 447 -17.61 -19.37 10.02
N VAL A 448 -18.19 -18.79 8.97
CA VAL A 448 -18.63 -17.39 8.95
C VAL A 448 -19.99 -17.33 9.63
N LYS A 449 -20.14 -16.52 10.67
CA LYS A 449 -21.42 -16.37 11.36
C LYS A 449 -22.40 -15.54 10.52
N PRO A 450 -23.73 -15.86 10.57
CA PRO A 450 -24.75 -15.08 9.84
C PRO A 450 -24.76 -13.59 10.19
N ASP A 451 -24.55 -13.23 11.46
CA ASP A 451 -24.51 -11.82 11.92
C ASP A 451 -23.36 -11.02 11.29
N ASP A 452 -22.27 -11.70 10.96
CA ASP A 452 -21.14 -11.07 10.25
C ASP A 452 -21.44 -10.85 8.75
N ILE A 453 -22.34 -11.68 8.19
CA ILE A 453 -22.82 -11.55 6.80
C ILE A 453 -23.79 -10.38 6.70
N THR A 454 -24.75 -10.26 7.66
CA THR A 454 -25.75 -9.17 7.67
C THR A 454 -25.10 -7.81 7.84
N ALA A 455 -24.07 -7.66 8.68
CA ALA A 455 -23.30 -6.42 8.82
C ALA A 455 -22.65 -5.96 7.50
N ASN A 456 -22.40 -6.89 6.56
CA ASN A 456 -21.92 -6.58 5.21
C ASN A 456 -23.04 -6.54 4.15
N LEU A 457 -24.22 -7.13 4.44
CA LEU A 457 -25.36 -7.21 3.50
C LEU A 457 -26.30 -6.01 3.61
N ASP A 458 -26.35 -5.29 4.73
CA ASP A 458 -27.09 -4.02 4.84
C ASP A 458 -26.65 -2.96 3.80
N ASN A 459 -25.54 -3.21 3.13
CA ASN A 459 -25.06 -2.41 2.00
C ASN A 459 -25.24 -3.08 0.63
N ASN A 460 -25.79 -4.33 0.52
CA ASN A 460 -25.83 -5.06 -0.75
C ASN A 460 -26.94 -6.12 -0.76
N GLU A 461 -28.22 -5.72 -0.72
CA GLU A 461 -29.37 -6.63 -0.69
C GLU A 461 -29.46 -7.62 -1.88
N ASP A 462 -28.71 -7.41 -2.97
CA ASP A 462 -28.68 -8.28 -4.14
C ASP A 462 -27.56 -9.34 -4.17
N ALA A 463 -26.76 -9.46 -3.11
CA ALA A 463 -25.77 -10.53 -3.02
C ALA A 463 -26.46 -11.84 -2.61
N VAL A 464 -27.03 -12.56 -3.59
CA VAL A 464 -27.45 -13.96 -3.40
C VAL A 464 -26.20 -14.78 -3.02
N VAL A 465 -25.95 -14.89 -1.73
CA VAL A 465 -25.00 -15.87 -1.18
C VAL A 465 -25.66 -17.23 -1.29
N THR A 466 -25.43 -17.95 -2.36
CA THR A 466 -25.67 -19.39 -2.39
C THR A 466 -24.73 -20.04 -1.37
N ILE A 467 -25.22 -20.18 -0.13
CA ILE A 467 -24.56 -21.02 0.86
C ILE A 467 -24.70 -22.46 0.34
N PRO A 468 -23.61 -23.20 0.08
CA PRO A 468 -23.75 -24.62 -0.21
C PRO A 468 -24.26 -25.29 1.07
N THR A 469 -25.51 -25.63 1.13
CA THR A 469 -26.11 -26.48 2.16
C THR A 469 -25.53 -27.89 2.03
N ILE A 470 -24.43 -28.14 2.68
CA ILE A 470 -23.99 -29.51 2.99
C ILE A 470 -24.42 -29.79 4.43
N GLY A 471 -25.68 -30.12 4.58
CA GLY A 471 -26.21 -30.71 5.78
C GLY A 471 -27.05 -31.95 5.41
N PRO A 472 -27.04 -33.03 6.21
CA PRO A 472 -27.84 -34.20 5.92
C PRO A 472 -29.32 -33.80 5.93
N ARG A 473 -30.03 -34.18 4.89
CA ARG A 473 -31.48 -34.05 4.78
C ARG A 473 -32.13 -34.70 5.95
N PRO A 474 -32.99 -34.02 6.75
CA PRO A 474 -33.82 -34.73 7.73
C PRO A 474 -34.78 -35.69 6.97
N THR A 475 -34.67 -36.93 7.24
CA THR A 475 -35.65 -37.92 6.82
C THR A 475 -36.92 -37.66 7.62
N THR A 476 -37.90 -36.98 7.01
CA THR A 476 -39.26 -36.90 7.58
C THR A 476 -39.94 -38.24 7.42
N ALA A 477 -40.40 -38.77 8.52
CA ALA A 477 -41.29 -39.95 8.54
C ALA A 477 -42.62 -39.58 7.85
N PRO A 478 -43.26 -40.51 7.10
CA PRO A 478 -44.49 -40.22 6.41
C PRO A 478 -45.65 -40.09 7.44
N GLY A 479 -46.24 -38.88 7.53
CA GLY A 479 -47.49 -38.72 8.28
C GLY A 479 -47.77 -37.41 9.00
N GLU A 480 -46.88 -36.43 9.04
CA GLU A 480 -47.22 -35.16 9.73
C GLU A 480 -47.79 -34.09 8.77
N LYS A 481 -49.08 -33.74 9.03
CA LYS A 481 -49.77 -32.62 8.37
C LYS A 481 -49.41 -31.32 9.03
N TRP A 482 -48.79 -30.38 8.26
CA TRP A 482 -48.50 -29.03 8.69
C TRP A 482 -49.77 -28.18 8.76
N HIS A 483 -50.13 -27.65 9.91
CA HIS A 483 -51.12 -26.58 10.05
C HIS A 483 -50.48 -25.23 9.89
N HIS A 484 -50.80 -24.53 8.80
CA HIS A 484 -50.49 -23.13 8.60
C HIS A 484 -51.25 -22.28 9.63
N ARG A 485 -50.53 -21.64 10.58
CA ARG A 485 -51.05 -20.46 11.28
C ARG A 485 -50.66 -19.24 10.47
N GLY A 486 -51.64 -18.63 9.82
CA GLY A 486 -51.48 -17.36 9.15
C GLY A 486 -51.24 -16.25 10.16
N VAL A 487 -50.20 -15.45 9.93
CA VAL A 487 -50.01 -14.15 10.55
C VAL A 487 -50.57 -13.12 9.56
N ALA A 488 -51.67 -12.48 9.96
CA ALA A 488 -52.30 -11.38 9.20
C ALA A 488 -51.48 -10.11 9.41
N PHE A 489 -51.00 -9.53 8.33
CA PHE A 489 -50.57 -8.13 8.29
C PHE A 489 -51.78 -7.28 7.96
N THR A 490 -52.15 -6.36 8.82
CA THR A 490 -53.07 -5.23 8.53
C THR A 490 -52.27 -4.02 8.13
N PRO A 491 -52.84 -3.14 7.24
CA PRO A 491 -52.12 -2.08 6.52
C PRO A 491 -51.62 -0.93 7.38
#